data_772152d7a36a05a232194ee3abb676fd
#
_entry.id   772152d7a36a05a232194ee3abb676fd
#
_cell.length_a   1.000
_cell.length_b   1.000
_cell.length_c   1.000
_cell.angle_alpha   90.00
_cell.angle_beta   90.00
_cell.angle_gamma   90.00
#
_symmetry.space_group_name_H-M   'P 1'
#
loop_
_entity.id
_entity.type
_entity.pdbx_description
1 polymer ?
#
loop_
_entity_poly.entity_id
_entity_poly.type
_entity_poly.pdbx_seq_one_letter_code
_entity_poly.pdbx_strand_id
1 'polypeptide(L)'
;VRFHNFRLVFTAVLFSVVSLAAACGGSNGPATGPGGADLNETAASVNGKPIRMEDVERAVKQQAQGQESKLSALELAGARLQVLQSLIEREVMYQKAEKEGTVPNDDEVTGELNKRKQDSRLSADEFDKQMKQAGLDEKALREQLKQELAIQKLVDKITSRIEPPKDTEIEQFFKGNPEMFVKKRGVRLAAIVIDPSNSGEGDQTTNDAEASQKAKEVLTKLQMPGSDFAALAREYSEDPSKFQGGDLGYFSEDELRQNYPQLVAGFMNPQFEVGRITNMVPINGKGYIFKLQERVEKEETLTLDSPDVKPQINKLLVDNRKQLLAASYQAIAMNEARIENFLAKKVVDNPNELSGARPAPVATPTTSPSTESNSGSVSNLSGGNSNLAANSSATTKPA
;
A
#
# COMPACT_ATOMS: atom_id res chain seq x y z
N VAL A 1 0.34 22.04 -7.81
CA VAL A 1 1.04 21.43 -6.66
C VAL A 1 0.19 20.26 -6.24
N ARG A 2 0.57 19.05 -6.61
CA ARG A 2 -0.09 17.81 -6.23
C ARG A 2 0.11 17.60 -4.74
N PHE A 3 -0.90 17.85 -3.94
CA PHE A 3 -0.93 17.35 -2.57
C PHE A 3 -1.20 15.86 -2.62
N HIS A 4 -0.18 15.06 -2.33
CA HIS A 4 -0.36 13.65 -2.05
C HIS A 4 -1.19 13.54 -0.77
N ASN A 5 -2.41 13.08 -0.93
CA ASN A 5 -3.22 12.62 0.19
C ASN A 5 -2.44 11.52 0.92
N PHE A 6 -1.88 11.83 2.05
CA PHE A 6 -1.34 10.84 2.98
C PHE A 6 -2.54 10.13 3.64
N ARG A 7 -3.22 9.34 2.84
CA ARG A 7 -4.06 8.28 3.34
C ARG A 7 -3.11 7.19 3.81
N LEU A 8 -3.16 6.88 5.09
CA LEU A 8 -2.71 5.59 5.60
C LEU A 8 -3.51 4.52 4.86
N VAL A 9 -3.03 4.16 3.68
CA VAL A 9 -3.52 3.01 2.93
C VAL A 9 -2.84 1.81 3.56
N PHE A 10 -3.55 1.14 4.46
CA PHE A 10 -3.30 -0.26 4.72
C PHE A 10 -3.67 -1.01 3.44
N THR A 11 -2.72 -1.12 2.53
CA THR A 11 -2.82 -2.03 1.40
C THR A 11 -2.81 -3.44 1.95
N ALA A 12 -3.93 -4.12 1.85
CA ALA A 12 -4.00 -5.57 1.97
C ALA A 12 -3.10 -6.15 0.87
N VAL A 13 -1.98 -6.74 1.27
CA VAL A 13 -1.05 -7.41 0.36
C VAL A 13 -1.50 -8.86 0.26
N LEU A 14 -2.00 -9.23 -0.91
CA LEU A 14 -2.20 -10.62 -1.30
C LEU A 14 -0.85 -11.31 -1.44
N PHE A 15 -0.66 -12.40 -0.72
CA PHE A 15 0.54 -13.23 -0.75
C PHE A 15 0.33 -14.48 -1.60
N SER A 16 1.22 -14.66 -2.57
CA SER A 16 1.42 -15.95 -3.24
C SER A 16 2.29 -16.84 -2.36
N VAL A 17 1.78 -17.99 -1.96
CA VAL A 17 2.49 -18.97 -1.13
C VAL A 17 3.35 -19.85 -2.01
N VAL A 18 4.67 -19.80 -1.82
CA VAL A 18 5.59 -20.88 -2.21
C VAL A 18 6.06 -21.57 -0.94
N SER A 19 5.62 -22.80 -0.76
CA SER A 19 6.00 -23.66 0.36
C SER A 19 7.41 -24.20 0.16
N LEU A 20 8.35 -23.88 1.04
CA LEU A 20 9.60 -24.63 1.19
C LEU A 20 9.72 -25.10 2.63
N ALA A 21 9.78 -26.40 2.77
CA ALA A 21 10.09 -27.08 4.02
C ALA A 21 11.55 -26.80 4.42
N ALA A 22 11.78 -26.34 5.64
CA ALA A 22 13.10 -26.18 6.23
C ALA A 22 13.22 -27.07 7.47
N ALA A 23 14.29 -27.86 7.48
CA ALA A 23 14.67 -28.78 8.53
C ALA A 23 15.08 -28.07 9.82
N CYS A 24 14.64 -28.61 10.95
CA CYS A 24 15.03 -28.21 12.30
C CYS A 24 16.47 -28.60 12.60
N GLY A 25 17.29 -27.61 12.95
CA GLY A 25 18.54 -27.77 13.67
C GLY A 25 18.55 -26.81 14.84
N GLY A 26 18.39 -27.32 16.06
CA GLY A 26 18.42 -26.51 17.27
C GLY A 26 19.83 -26.07 17.62
N SER A 27 20.04 -24.78 17.81
CA SER A 27 21.18 -24.22 18.54
C SER A 27 20.69 -23.13 19.48
N ASN A 28 20.95 -23.29 20.78
CA ASN A 28 20.73 -22.27 21.80
C ASN A 28 21.80 -21.15 21.68
N GLY A 29 21.73 -20.38 20.58
CA GLY A 29 22.47 -19.14 20.44
C GLY A 29 21.52 -17.95 20.57
N PRO A 30 22.01 -16.72 20.82
CA PRO A 30 21.15 -15.55 20.82
C PRO A 30 20.42 -15.46 19.47
N ALA A 31 19.12 -15.17 19.52
CA ALA A 31 18.32 -15.01 18.32
C ALA A 31 18.88 -13.84 17.50
N THR A 32 19.43 -14.13 16.33
CA THR A 32 20.01 -13.12 15.43
C THR A 32 19.06 -12.84 14.27
N GLY A 33 18.81 -11.55 14.03
CA GLY A 33 18.06 -11.08 12.87
C GLY A 33 18.91 -11.06 11.58
N PRO A 34 18.30 -10.68 10.43
CA PRO A 34 19.02 -10.49 9.17
C PRO A 34 20.22 -9.56 9.36
N GLY A 35 21.41 -9.98 8.88
CA GLY A 35 22.66 -9.23 9.06
C GLY A 35 23.30 -9.35 10.47
N GLY A 36 22.93 -10.38 11.28
CA GLY A 36 23.57 -10.70 12.55
C GLY A 36 23.21 -9.77 13.73
N ALA A 37 22.14 -8.98 13.64
CA ALA A 37 21.69 -8.12 14.72
C ALA A 37 21.15 -8.94 15.90
N ASP A 38 21.58 -8.62 17.14
CA ASP A 38 21.00 -9.18 18.34
C ASP A 38 19.58 -8.62 18.53
N LEU A 39 18.56 -9.46 18.42
CA LEU A 39 17.16 -9.08 18.54
C LEU A 39 16.78 -8.51 19.91
N ASN A 40 17.53 -8.87 20.95
CA ASN A 40 17.32 -8.36 22.31
C ASN A 40 17.99 -7.01 22.56
N GLU A 41 18.87 -6.57 21.67
CA GLU A 41 19.55 -5.27 21.80
C GLU A 41 18.52 -4.12 21.79
N THR A 42 18.79 -3.10 22.59
CA THR A 42 17.99 -1.86 22.58
C THR A 42 18.38 -1.01 21.38
N ALA A 43 17.48 -0.81 20.43
CA ALA A 43 17.68 0.03 19.26
C ALA A 43 17.56 1.53 19.59
N ALA A 44 16.62 1.89 20.46
CA ALA A 44 16.44 3.23 20.99
C ALA A 44 15.79 3.21 22.37
N SER A 45 15.84 4.33 23.08
CA SER A 45 15.12 4.54 24.33
C SER A 45 14.33 5.87 24.24
N VAL A 46 13.07 5.84 24.71
CA VAL A 46 12.19 7.01 24.77
C VAL A 46 11.75 7.21 26.23
N ASN A 47 12.24 8.25 26.88
CA ASN A 47 11.98 8.54 28.29
C ASN A 47 12.32 7.34 29.21
N GLY A 48 13.35 6.56 28.85
CA GLY A 48 13.78 5.38 29.57
C GLY A 48 13.07 4.07 29.16
N LYS A 49 12.04 4.11 28.33
CA LYS A 49 11.37 2.92 27.78
C LYS A 49 12.14 2.42 26.55
N PRO A 50 12.65 1.18 26.54
CA PRO A 50 13.42 0.67 25.41
C PRO A 50 12.53 0.27 24.23
N ILE A 51 13.01 0.53 23.01
CA ILE A 51 12.55 -0.05 21.74
C ILE A 51 13.60 -1.08 21.34
N ARG A 52 13.21 -2.33 21.14
CA ARG A 52 14.14 -3.43 20.86
C ARG A 52 14.38 -3.61 19.37
N MET A 53 15.53 -4.21 19.02
CA MET A 53 15.83 -4.59 17.64
C MET A 53 14.81 -5.58 17.09
N GLU A 54 14.24 -6.45 17.93
CA GLU A 54 13.15 -7.34 17.52
C GLU A 54 11.96 -6.60 16.90
N ASP A 55 11.57 -5.47 17.50
CA ASP A 55 10.45 -4.65 16.98
C ASP A 55 10.83 -3.97 15.66
N VAL A 56 12.08 -3.53 15.54
CA VAL A 56 12.62 -2.94 14.32
C VAL A 56 12.65 -3.97 13.19
N GLU A 57 13.22 -5.16 13.43
CA GLU A 57 13.30 -6.21 12.42
C GLU A 57 11.93 -6.71 11.97
N ARG A 58 10.99 -6.86 12.90
CA ARG A 58 9.60 -7.22 12.59
C ARG A 58 8.97 -6.19 11.67
N ALA A 59 9.12 -4.91 11.96
CA ALA A 59 8.55 -3.85 11.14
C ALA A 59 9.26 -3.71 9.78
N VAL A 60 10.59 -3.91 9.71
CA VAL A 60 11.34 -3.98 8.44
C VAL A 60 10.82 -5.15 7.58
N LYS A 61 10.64 -6.33 8.19
CA LYS A 61 10.09 -7.51 7.50
C LYS A 61 8.70 -7.24 6.92
N GLN A 62 7.83 -6.59 7.68
CA GLN A 62 6.50 -6.20 7.23
C GLN A 62 6.58 -5.20 6.07
N GLN A 63 7.43 -4.18 6.16
CA GLN A 63 7.61 -3.17 5.11
C GLN A 63 8.23 -3.77 3.84
N ALA A 64 9.22 -4.66 3.99
CA ALA A 64 9.88 -5.35 2.87
C ALA A 64 9.08 -6.56 2.35
N GLN A 65 7.91 -6.84 2.91
CA GLN A 65 7.05 -7.99 2.52
C GLN A 65 7.80 -9.33 2.55
N GLY A 66 8.68 -9.52 3.54
CA GLY A 66 9.51 -10.72 3.67
C GLY A 66 10.68 -10.80 2.68
N GLN A 67 11.01 -9.70 1.97
CA GLN A 67 12.13 -9.65 1.03
C GLN A 67 13.37 -8.96 1.61
N GLU A 68 13.43 -8.77 2.92
CA GLU A 68 14.55 -8.12 3.63
C GLU A 68 15.91 -8.78 3.34
N SER A 69 15.91 -10.09 3.12
CA SER A 69 17.13 -10.84 2.77
C SER A 69 17.73 -10.49 1.40
N LYS A 70 16.98 -9.80 0.54
CA LYS A 70 17.44 -9.34 -0.77
C LYS A 70 18.05 -7.93 -0.72
N LEU A 71 17.94 -7.24 0.41
CA LEU A 71 18.48 -5.90 0.60
C LEU A 71 19.99 -5.97 0.85
N SER A 72 20.73 -5.01 0.33
CA SER A 72 22.13 -4.79 0.71
C SER A 72 22.22 -4.33 2.18
N ALA A 73 23.41 -4.40 2.78
CA ALA A 73 23.63 -3.93 4.13
C ALA A 73 23.27 -2.44 4.29
N LEU A 74 23.57 -1.62 3.28
CA LEU A 74 23.22 -0.20 3.24
C LEU A 74 21.70 0.02 3.18
N GLU A 75 21.00 -0.69 2.31
CA GLU A 75 19.54 -0.60 2.19
C GLU A 75 18.84 -1.07 3.48
N LEU A 76 19.33 -2.15 4.07
CA LEU A 76 18.80 -2.70 5.32
C LEU A 76 19.03 -1.73 6.50
N ALA A 77 20.22 -1.12 6.60
CA ALA A 77 20.48 -0.11 7.61
C ALA A 77 19.57 1.12 7.46
N GLY A 78 19.37 1.59 6.22
CA GLY A 78 18.44 2.68 5.92
C GLY A 78 16.99 2.34 6.31
N ALA A 79 16.50 1.14 5.95
CA ALA A 79 15.18 0.66 6.32
C ALA A 79 15.01 0.57 7.84
N ARG A 80 16.00 0.04 8.55
CA ARG A 80 16.02 -0.04 10.03
C ARG A 80 15.90 1.33 10.68
N LEU A 81 16.69 2.31 10.21
CA LEU A 81 16.65 3.66 10.76
C LEU A 81 15.31 4.34 10.52
N GLN A 82 14.75 4.19 9.32
CA GLN A 82 13.43 4.73 8.98
C GLN A 82 12.31 4.13 9.83
N VAL A 83 12.31 2.81 9.98
CA VAL A 83 11.35 2.09 10.83
C VAL A 83 11.52 2.50 12.29
N LEU A 84 12.76 2.55 12.79
CA LEU A 84 13.02 2.94 14.18
C LEU A 84 12.52 4.36 14.46
N GLN A 85 12.68 5.30 13.52
CA GLN A 85 12.13 6.65 13.66
C GLN A 85 10.61 6.60 13.85
N SER A 86 9.90 5.80 13.07
CA SER A 86 8.44 5.65 13.21
C SER A 86 8.04 5.00 14.55
N LEU A 87 8.83 4.04 15.04
CA LEU A 87 8.61 3.41 16.35
C LEU A 87 8.83 4.41 17.49
N ILE A 88 9.87 5.26 17.41
CA ILE A 88 10.15 6.33 18.37
C ILE A 88 8.97 7.32 18.41
N GLU A 89 8.51 7.79 17.27
CA GLU A 89 7.37 8.72 17.15
C GLU A 89 6.10 8.13 17.76
N ARG A 90 5.83 6.85 17.46
CA ARG A 90 4.68 6.13 18.04
C ARG A 90 4.79 6.04 19.56
N GLU A 91 5.95 5.67 20.08
CA GLU A 91 6.15 5.54 21.51
C GLU A 91 6.01 6.89 22.24
N VAL A 92 6.56 7.99 21.67
CA VAL A 92 6.39 9.34 22.20
C VAL A 92 4.92 9.73 22.27
N MET A 93 4.18 9.50 21.18
CA MET A 93 2.76 9.83 21.12
C MET A 93 1.92 8.93 22.04
N TYR A 94 2.28 7.66 22.19
CA TYR A 94 1.62 6.75 23.13
C TYR A 94 1.82 7.20 24.59
N GLN A 95 3.03 7.59 24.99
CA GLN A 95 3.29 8.13 26.33
C GLN A 95 2.53 9.45 26.58
N LYS A 96 2.31 10.26 25.52
CA LYS A 96 1.42 11.43 25.63
C LYS A 96 -0.02 11.01 25.81
N ALA A 97 -0.50 9.98 25.11
CA ALA A 97 -1.83 9.42 25.26
C ALA A 97 -2.06 8.87 26.68
N GLU A 98 -1.07 8.22 27.27
CA GLU A 98 -1.10 7.77 28.66
C GLU A 98 -1.29 8.96 29.64
N LYS A 99 -0.48 10.01 29.46
CA LYS A 99 -0.55 11.22 30.30
C LYS A 99 -1.88 11.96 30.15
N GLU A 100 -2.46 11.95 28.95
CA GLU A 100 -3.72 12.60 28.64
C GLU A 100 -4.96 11.74 28.95
N GLY A 101 -4.77 10.51 29.42
CA GLY A 101 -5.84 9.59 29.79
C GLY A 101 -6.68 9.09 28.62
N THR A 102 -6.06 8.96 27.42
CA THR A 102 -6.75 8.51 26.20
C THR A 102 -6.50 7.04 25.87
N VAL A 103 -5.85 6.29 26.77
CA VAL A 103 -5.61 4.86 26.60
C VAL A 103 -6.96 4.11 26.61
N PRO A 104 -7.24 3.28 25.59
CA PRO A 104 -8.46 2.48 25.53
C PRO A 104 -8.48 1.41 26.62
N ASN A 105 -9.68 1.02 27.04
CA ASN A 105 -9.86 -0.16 27.88
C ASN A 105 -9.81 -1.46 27.03
N ASP A 106 -9.81 -2.62 27.69
CA ASP A 106 -9.68 -3.91 27.03
C ASP A 106 -10.89 -4.26 26.14
N ASP A 107 -12.09 -3.77 26.48
CA ASP A 107 -13.31 -3.98 25.68
C ASP A 107 -13.22 -3.21 24.34
N GLU A 108 -12.71 -1.98 24.37
CA GLU A 108 -12.49 -1.18 23.15
C GLU A 108 -11.45 -1.83 22.24
N VAL A 109 -10.34 -2.35 22.82
CA VAL A 109 -9.33 -3.10 22.06
C VAL A 109 -9.91 -4.38 21.45
N THR A 110 -10.74 -5.09 22.21
CA THR A 110 -11.42 -6.30 21.75
C THR A 110 -12.41 -5.98 20.63
N GLY A 111 -13.16 -4.90 20.76
CA GLY A 111 -14.08 -4.41 19.73
C GLY A 111 -13.36 -4.12 18.41
N GLU A 112 -12.24 -3.41 18.47
CA GLU A 112 -11.44 -3.10 17.28
C GLU A 112 -10.80 -4.37 16.66
N LEU A 113 -10.31 -5.29 17.50
CA LEU A 113 -9.78 -6.57 17.02
C LEU A 113 -10.84 -7.37 16.26
N ASN A 114 -12.06 -7.47 16.82
CA ASN A 114 -13.17 -8.17 16.18
C ASN A 114 -13.57 -7.48 14.86
N LYS A 115 -13.60 -6.15 14.85
CA LYS A 115 -13.86 -5.39 13.63
C LYS A 115 -12.80 -5.69 12.57
N ARG A 116 -11.51 -5.68 12.90
CA ARG A 116 -10.43 -6.03 11.95
C ARG A 116 -10.56 -7.46 11.44
N LYS A 117 -10.91 -8.43 12.31
CA LYS A 117 -11.18 -9.81 11.88
C LYS A 117 -12.34 -9.86 10.87
N GLN A 118 -13.43 -9.13 11.11
CA GLN A 118 -14.55 -9.04 10.18
C GLN A 118 -14.20 -8.32 8.87
N ASP A 119 -13.50 -7.20 8.96
CA ASP A 119 -13.10 -6.41 7.79
C ASP A 119 -12.08 -7.16 6.91
N SER A 120 -11.26 -8.03 7.49
CA SER A 120 -10.31 -8.88 6.75
C SER A 120 -10.99 -9.94 5.89
N ARG A 121 -12.22 -10.34 6.25
CA ARG A 121 -13.01 -11.41 5.59
C ARG A 121 -12.33 -12.77 5.53
N LEU A 122 -11.30 -12.95 6.31
CA LEU A 122 -10.61 -14.22 6.48
C LEU A 122 -11.35 -15.07 7.51
N SER A 123 -11.25 -16.39 7.37
CA SER A 123 -11.59 -17.28 8.46
C SER A 123 -10.67 -17.05 9.66
N ALA A 124 -11.08 -17.49 10.85
CA ALA A 124 -10.25 -17.34 12.05
C ALA A 124 -8.87 -17.98 11.88
N ASP A 125 -8.81 -19.16 11.26
CA ASP A 125 -7.56 -19.88 11.02
C ASP A 125 -6.63 -19.17 10.02
N GLU A 126 -7.19 -18.57 8.98
CA GLU A 126 -6.46 -17.79 7.98
C GLU A 126 -5.91 -16.49 8.57
N PHE A 127 -6.73 -15.80 9.37
CA PHE A 127 -6.30 -14.62 10.09
C PHE A 127 -5.13 -14.91 11.03
N ASP A 128 -5.23 -15.98 11.81
CA ASP A 128 -4.17 -16.43 12.73
C ASP A 128 -2.90 -16.85 11.97
N LYS A 129 -3.05 -17.48 10.80
CA LYS A 129 -1.94 -17.83 9.93
C LYS A 129 -1.23 -16.60 9.38
N GLN A 130 -1.98 -15.59 8.91
CA GLN A 130 -1.42 -14.32 8.46
C GLN A 130 -0.68 -13.60 9.59
N MET A 131 -1.24 -13.55 10.78
CA MET A 131 -0.59 -12.96 11.94
C MET A 131 0.75 -13.62 12.26
N LYS A 132 0.78 -14.96 12.30
CA LYS A 132 2.01 -15.73 12.52
C LYS A 132 3.06 -15.47 11.43
N GLN A 133 2.64 -15.36 10.17
CA GLN A 133 3.54 -15.00 9.06
C GLN A 133 4.12 -13.58 9.21
N ALA A 134 3.32 -12.65 9.73
CA ALA A 134 3.75 -11.30 10.07
C ALA A 134 4.61 -11.22 11.36
N GLY A 135 4.84 -12.36 12.04
CA GLY A 135 5.59 -12.41 13.31
C GLY A 135 4.83 -11.82 14.49
N LEU A 136 3.49 -11.83 14.43
CA LEU A 136 2.61 -11.32 15.49
C LEU A 136 1.85 -12.49 16.13
N ASP A 137 1.76 -12.47 17.46
CA ASP A 137 0.77 -13.22 18.22
C ASP A 137 -0.42 -12.30 18.57
N GLU A 138 -1.49 -12.87 19.11
CA GLU A 138 -2.66 -12.08 19.49
C GLU A 138 -2.33 -11.03 20.56
N LYS A 139 -1.41 -11.33 21.48
CA LYS A 139 -0.99 -10.40 22.52
C LYS A 139 -0.27 -9.18 21.93
N ALA A 140 0.66 -9.41 21.00
CA ALA A 140 1.37 -8.34 20.31
C ALA A 140 0.43 -7.49 19.46
N LEU A 141 -0.53 -8.12 18.77
CA LEU A 141 -1.56 -7.40 18.01
C LEU A 141 -2.44 -6.54 18.92
N ARG A 142 -2.89 -7.07 20.06
CA ARG A 142 -3.70 -6.30 21.03
C ARG A 142 -2.92 -5.10 21.57
N GLU A 143 -1.63 -5.26 21.87
CA GLU A 143 -0.81 -4.15 22.33
C GLU A 143 -0.63 -3.08 21.24
N GLN A 144 -0.39 -3.51 20.00
CA GLN A 144 -0.33 -2.60 18.86
C GLN A 144 -1.65 -1.83 18.67
N LEU A 145 -2.80 -2.53 18.72
CA LEU A 145 -4.12 -1.91 18.63
C LEU A 145 -4.39 -0.93 19.75
N LYS A 146 -3.98 -1.28 20.97
CA LYS A 146 -4.10 -0.40 22.14
C LYS A 146 -3.34 0.90 21.93
N GLN A 147 -2.10 0.83 21.44
CA GLN A 147 -1.30 2.01 21.14
C GLN A 147 -1.91 2.84 20.02
N GLU A 148 -2.35 2.22 18.92
CA GLU A 148 -2.97 2.92 17.80
C GLU A 148 -4.24 3.65 18.24
N LEU A 149 -5.14 2.97 18.95
CA LEU A 149 -6.37 3.58 19.47
C LEU A 149 -6.11 4.69 20.48
N ALA A 150 -5.10 4.53 21.35
CA ALA A 150 -4.71 5.54 22.31
C ALA A 150 -4.26 6.83 21.61
N ILE A 151 -3.41 6.69 20.59
CA ILE A 151 -2.91 7.82 19.79
C ILE A 151 -4.06 8.45 18.99
N GLN A 152 -4.93 7.64 18.38
CA GLN A 152 -6.09 8.16 17.66
C GLN A 152 -6.99 8.98 18.57
N LYS A 153 -7.35 8.46 19.74
CA LYS A 153 -8.14 9.19 20.75
C LYS A 153 -7.45 10.47 21.25
N LEU A 154 -6.13 10.45 21.36
CA LEU A 154 -5.36 11.65 21.69
C LEU A 154 -5.49 12.69 20.57
N VAL A 155 -5.30 12.30 19.31
CA VAL A 155 -5.46 13.20 18.16
C VAL A 155 -6.88 13.74 18.08
N ASP A 156 -7.88 12.90 18.27
CA ASP A 156 -9.28 13.33 18.31
C ASP A 156 -9.53 14.34 19.45
N LYS A 157 -8.99 14.09 20.65
CA LYS A 157 -9.09 15.00 21.80
C LYS A 157 -8.49 16.36 21.50
N ILE A 158 -7.25 16.42 20.97
CA ILE A 158 -6.57 17.69 20.69
C ILE A 158 -7.20 18.44 19.52
N THR A 159 -7.78 17.72 18.56
CA THR A 159 -8.42 18.32 17.37
C THR A 159 -9.91 18.64 17.57
N SER A 160 -10.52 18.20 18.66
CA SER A 160 -11.94 18.44 18.97
C SER A 160 -12.31 19.93 19.14
N ARG A 161 -11.31 20.78 19.40
CA ARG A 161 -11.48 22.24 19.57
C ARG A 161 -11.52 23.01 18.26
N ILE A 162 -11.32 22.32 17.12
CA ILE A 162 -11.30 22.96 15.81
C ILE A 162 -12.73 23.31 15.42
N GLU A 163 -12.97 24.61 15.32
CA GLU A 163 -14.24 25.13 14.83
C GLU A 163 -14.35 25.01 13.31
N PRO A 164 -15.56 24.82 12.79
CA PRO A 164 -15.80 24.91 11.35
C PRO A 164 -15.33 26.25 10.78
N PRO A 165 -14.89 26.30 9.52
CA PRO A 165 -14.54 27.55 8.87
C PRO A 165 -15.79 28.45 8.75
N LYS A 166 -15.56 29.76 8.86
CA LYS A 166 -16.61 30.77 8.61
C LYS A 166 -16.93 30.85 7.12
N ASP A 167 -18.13 31.32 6.79
CA ASP A 167 -18.53 31.50 5.39
C ASP A 167 -17.54 32.39 4.62
N THR A 168 -17.02 33.45 5.27
CA THR A 168 -15.99 34.31 4.67
C THR A 168 -14.69 33.57 4.31
N GLU A 169 -14.29 32.58 5.10
CA GLU A 169 -13.11 31.75 4.80
C GLU A 169 -13.39 30.80 3.64
N ILE A 170 -14.59 30.22 3.60
CA ILE A 170 -15.04 29.36 2.48
C ILE A 170 -15.04 30.16 1.19
N GLU A 171 -15.60 31.41 1.21
CA GLU A 171 -15.59 32.28 0.03
C GLU A 171 -14.17 32.66 -0.40
N GLN A 172 -13.29 33.02 0.53
CA GLN A 172 -11.89 33.36 0.25
C GLN A 172 -11.15 32.16 -0.35
N PHE A 173 -11.37 30.97 0.21
CA PHE A 173 -10.77 29.75 -0.33
C PHE A 173 -11.26 29.48 -1.77
N PHE A 174 -12.58 29.58 -2.00
CA PHE A 174 -13.17 29.41 -3.31
C PHE A 174 -12.59 30.40 -4.32
N LYS A 175 -12.54 31.69 -3.99
CA LYS A 175 -11.99 32.75 -4.86
C LYS A 175 -10.48 32.58 -5.13
N GLY A 176 -9.74 32.08 -4.15
CA GLY A 176 -8.30 31.88 -4.23
C GLY A 176 -7.86 30.61 -4.98
N ASN A 177 -8.80 29.68 -5.26
CA ASN A 177 -8.48 28.41 -5.89
C ASN A 177 -9.50 28.05 -7.01
N PRO A 178 -9.71 28.94 -7.99
CA PRO A 178 -10.76 28.75 -9.00
C PRO A 178 -10.59 27.46 -9.81
N GLU A 179 -9.35 27.01 -10.02
CA GLU A 179 -9.03 25.79 -10.76
C GLU A 179 -9.51 24.51 -10.07
N MET A 180 -9.73 24.54 -8.76
CA MET A 180 -10.27 23.40 -8.01
C MET A 180 -11.77 23.21 -8.23
N PHE A 181 -12.45 24.24 -8.73
CA PHE A 181 -13.90 24.29 -8.90
C PHE A 181 -14.31 24.29 -10.37
N VAL A 182 -13.46 23.70 -11.19
CA VAL A 182 -13.74 23.44 -12.60
C VAL A 182 -13.99 21.95 -12.77
N LYS A 183 -15.20 21.60 -13.16
CA LYS A 183 -15.55 20.25 -13.58
C LYS A 183 -15.24 20.11 -15.06
N LYS A 184 -14.09 19.53 -15.35
CA LYS A 184 -13.64 19.33 -16.72
C LYS A 184 -14.62 18.42 -17.47
N ARG A 185 -14.65 18.51 -18.80
CA ARG A 185 -15.34 17.55 -19.66
C ARG A 185 -14.90 16.12 -19.34
N GLY A 186 -15.85 15.20 -19.13
CA GLY A 186 -15.53 13.84 -18.69
C GLY A 186 -16.76 13.02 -18.32
N VAL A 187 -16.51 11.91 -17.61
CA VAL A 187 -17.55 10.94 -17.24
C VAL A 187 -17.34 10.39 -15.83
N ARG A 188 -18.43 10.07 -15.13
CA ARG A 188 -18.42 9.25 -13.93
C ARG A 188 -18.80 7.82 -14.29
N LEU A 189 -17.97 6.87 -13.89
CA LEU A 189 -18.14 5.47 -14.24
C LEU A 189 -18.27 4.62 -12.97
N ALA A 190 -19.08 3.57 -13.06
CA ALA A 190 -19.02 2.43 -12.16
C ALA A 190 -18.66 1.19 -12.97
N ALA A 191 -18.02 0.20 -12.32
CA ALA A 191 -17.66 -1.06 -12.94
C ALA A 191 -17.92 -2.28 -12.06
N ILE A 192 -18.26 -3.39 -12.71
CA ILE A 192 -18.14 -4.73 -12.16
C ILE A 192 -16.93 -5.35 -12.85
N VAL A 193 -15.94 -5.72 -12.07
CA VAL A 193 -14.67 -6.27 -12.58
C VAL A 193 -14.64 -7.77 -12.30
N ILE A 194 -14.26 -8.54 -13.30
CA ILE A 194 -14.10 -10.00 -13.24
C ILE A 194 -12.68 -10.31 -13.66
N ASP A 195 -11.93 -10.94 -12.77
CA ASP A 195 -10.50 -11.23 -12.94
C ASP A 195 -10.31 -12.73 -13.18
N PRO A 196 -9.95 -13.17 -14.41
CA PRO A 196 -9.75 -14.59 -14.70
C PRO A 196 -8.45 -15.15 -14.10
N SER A 197 -7.59 -14.31 -13.55
CA SER A 197 -6.38 -14.77 -12.89
C SER A 197 -6.67 -15.25 -11.48
N ASN A 198 -6.12 -16.42 -11.12
CA ASN A 198 -6.20 -16.90 -9.75
C ASN A 198 -5.33 -16.00 -8.85
N SER A 199 -5.95 -15.00 -8.23
CA SER A 199 -5.30 -14.04 -7.34
C SER A 199 -5.28 -14.48 -5.87
N GLY A 200 -5.78 -15.68 -5.54
CA GLY A 200 -5.71 -16.27 -4.20
C GLY A 200 -7.07 -16.53 -3.55
N GLU A 201 -7.07 -16.66 -2.23
CA GLU A 201 -8.28 -16.95 -1.44
C GLU A 201 -9.35 -15.85 -1.58
N GLY A 202 -10.59 -16.27 -1.85
CA GLY A 202 -11.71 -15.34 -2.10
C GLY A 202 -11.86 -14.88 -3.54
N ASP A 203 -10.99 -15.34 -4.43
CA ASP A 203 -11.16 -15.18 -5.87
C ASP A 203 -12.35 -16.03 -6.33
N GLN A 204 -13.24 -15.40 -7.11
CA GLN A 204 -14.46 -16.07 -7.56
C GLN A 204 -14.31 -16.67 -8.96
N THR A 205 -13.27 -16.27 -9.69
CA THR A 205 -12.95 -16.79 -11.02
C THR A 205 -11.45 -17.04 -11.17
N THR A 206 -11.09 -18.24 -11.61
CA THR A 206 -9.69 -18.66 -11.66
C THR A 206 -9.17 -18.91 -13.09
N ASN A 207 -10.05 -18.73 -14.08
CA ASN A 207 -9.74 -18.89 -15.50
C ASN A 207 -10.74 -18.17 -16.40
N ASP A 208 -10.39 -18.01 -17.66
CA ASP A 208 -11.21 -17.30 -18.67
C ASP A 208 -12.61 -17.88 -18.88
N ALA A 209 -12.78 -19.21 -18.73
CA ALA A 209 -14.07 -19.85 -18.90
C ALA A 209 -15.04 -19.48 -17.77
N GLU A 210 -14.57 -19.52 -16.53
CA GLU A 210 -15.34 -19.12 -15.34
C GLU A 210 -15.66 -17.62 -15.40
N ALA A 211 -14.69 -16.78 -15.73
CA ALA A 211 -14.87 -15.34 -15.88
C ALA A 211 -15.92 -15.02 -16.96
N SER A 212 -15.88 -15.72 -18.08
CA SER A 212 -16.86 -15.56 -19.16
C SER A 212 -18.26 -16.00 -18.74
N GLN A 213 -18.38 -17.08 -18.00
CA GLN A 213 -19.66 -17.56 -17.46
C GLN A 213 -20.24 -16.57 -16.46
N LYS A 214 -19.41 -16.10 -15.51
CA LYS A 214 -19.79 -15.10 -14.52
C LYS A 214 -20.24 -13.79 -15.18
N ALA A 215 -19.50 -13.32 -16.20
CA ALA A 215 -19.86 -12.12 -16.94
C ALA A 215 -21.25 -12.26 -17.61
N LYS A 216 -21.55 -13.41 -18.21
CA LYS A 216 -22.88 -13.68 -18.80
C LYS A 216 -23.99 -13.66 -17.76
N GLU A 217 -23.75 -14.27 -16.59
CA GLU A 217 -24.69 -14.26 -15.48
C GLU A 217 -24.96 -12.83 -15.01
N VAL A 218 -23.91 -12.05 -14.74
CA VAL A 218 -24.03 -10.64 -14.32
C VAL A 218 -24.77 -9.80 -15.37
N LEU A 219 -24.43 -9.92 -16.64
CA LEU A 219 -25.12 -9.20 -17.72
C LEU A 219 -26.60 -9.59 -17.80
N THR A 220 -26.93 -10.87 -17.62
CA THR A 220 -28.32 -11.33 -17.58
C THR A 220 -29.08 -10.71 -16.41
N LYS A 221 -28.50 -10.68 -15.22
CA LYS A 221 -29.11 -10.04 -14.04
C LYS A 221 -29.26 -8.52 -14.23
N LEU A 222 -28.29 -7.87 -14.84
CA LEU A 222 -28.34 -6.42 -15.14
C LEU A 222 -29.45 -6.05 -16.13
N GLN A 223 -29.89 -6.98 -16.99
CA GLN A 223 -30.98 -6.79 -17.95
C GLN A 223 -32.36 -6.99 -17.31
N MET A 224 -32.47 -7.52 -16.11
CA MET A 224 -33.74 -7.71 -15.43
C MET A 224 -34.34 -6.37 -14.99
N PRO A 225 -35.67 -6.17 -15.12
CA PRO A 225 -36.31 -4.97 -14.62
C PRO A 225 -36.04 -4.75 -13.12
N GLY A 226 -35.64 -3.54 -12.74
CA GLY A 226 -35.35 -3.20 -11.34
C GLY A 226 -33.98 -3.67 -10.84
N SER A 227 -33.08 -4.12 -11.73
CA SER A 227 -31.72 -4.49 -11.35
C SER A 227 -30.97 -3.30 -10.73
N ASP A 228 -30.28 -3.57 -9.61
CA ASP A 228 -29.40 -2.59 -8.96
C ASP A 228 -27.94 -2.92 -9.29
N PHE A 229 -27.31 -2.07 -10.11
CA PHE A 229 -25.92 -2.21 -10.50
C PHE A 229 -24.98 -2.22 -9.28
N ALA A 230 -25.24 -1.36 -8.29
CA ALA A 230 -24.39 -1.25 -7.12
C ALA A 230 -24.49 -2.50 -6.23
N ALA A 231 -25.68 -3.11 -6.11
CA ALA A 231 -25.86 -4.38 -5.41
C ALA A 231 -25.10 -5.51 -6.11
N LEU A 232 -25.23 -5.61 -7.44
CA LEU A 232 -24.51 -6.60 -8.24
C LEU A 232 -22.98 -6.37 -8.21
N ALA A 233 -22.52 -5.13 -8.19
CA ALA A 233 -21.10 -4.83 -8.02
C ALA A 233 -20.57 -5.32 -6.67
N ARG A 234 -21.33 -5.16 -5.57
CA ARG A 234 -20.95 -5.67 -4.25
C ARG A 234 -20.88 -7.20 -4.21
N GLU A 235 -21.76 -7.87 -4.95
CA GLU A 235 -21.87 -9.33 -4.97
C GLU A 235 -20.84 -9.96 -5.90
N TYR A 236 -20.65 -9.42 -7.11
CA TYR A 236 -19.94 -10.09 -8.20
C TYR A 236 -18.58 -9.48 -8.54
N SER A 237 -18.32 -8.21 -8.20
CA SER A 237 -17.06 -7.58 -8.58
C SER A 237 -15.89 -8.10 -7.73
N GLU A 238 -14.77 -8.35 -8.39
CA GLU A 238 -13.49 -8.75 -7.79
C GLU A 238 -12.56 -7.56 -7.54
N ASP A 239 -13.03 -6.33 -7.84
CA ASP A 239 -12.30 -5.09 -7.59
C ASP A 239 -12.70 -4.45 -6.24
N PRO A 240 -11.77 -3.77 -5.54
CA PRO A 240 -12.08 -3.06 -4.29
C PRO A 240 -13.21 -2.03 -4.38
N SER A 241 -13.47 -1.46 -5.56
CA SER A 241 -14.60 -0.55 -5.78
C SER A 241 -15.97 -1.17 -5.48
N LYS A 242 -16.08 -2.51 -5.41
CA LYS A 242 -17.30 -3.22 -5.04
C LYS A 242 -17.92 -2.72 -3.73
N PHE A 243 -17.11 -2.30 -2.76
CA PHE A 243 -17.59 -1.78 -1.48
C PHE A 243 -18.32 -0.44 -1.60
N GLN A 244 -18.04 0.28 -2.69
CA GLN A 244 -18.72 1.52 -3.07
C GLN A 244 -19.74 1.29 -4.21
N GLY A 245 -20.20 0.03 -4.40
CA GLY A 245 -21.13 -0.31 -5.46
C GLY A 245 -20.52 -0.24 -6.86
N GLY A 246 -19.21 -0.44 -6.95
CA GLY A 246 -18.45 -0.39 -8.20
C GLY A 246 -18.10 1.02 -8.66
N ASP A 247 -18.38 2.08 -7.88
CA ASP A 247 -18.08 3.47 -8.27
C ASP A 247 -16.56 3.68 -8.41
N LEU A 248 -16.12 4.01 -9.63
CA LEU A 248 -14.75 4.33 -9.97
C LEU A 248 -14.45 5.84 -9.86
N GLY A 249 -15.48 6.66 -9.64
CA GLY A 249 -15.37 8.10 -9.59
C GLY A 249 -15.48 8.78 -10.96
N TYR A 250 -15.16 10.07 -10.95
CA TYR A 250 -15.17 10.93 -12.13
C TYR A 250 -13.80 10.94 -12.80
N PHE A 251 -13.78 10.76 -14.11
CA PHE A 251 -12.62 10.89 -14.98
C PHE A 251 -12.83 12.04 -15.93
N SER A 252 -11.94 13.02 -15.93
CA SER A 252 -11.84 13.96 -17.03
C SER A 252 -11.51 13.21 -18.34
N GLU A 253 -11.82 13.80 -19.49
CA GLU A 253 -11.48 13.16 -20.77
C GLU A 253 -9.98 12.82 -20.89
N ASP A 254 -9.11 13.69 -20.34
CA ASP A 254 -7.67 13.47 -20.34
C ASP A 254 -7.27 12.29 -19.44
N GLU A 255 -7.84 12.21 -18.24
CA GLU A 255 -7.61 11.07 -17.33
C GLU A 255 -8.18 9.76 -17.90
N LEU A 256 -9.36 9.83 -18.52
CA LEU A 256 -9.95 8.67 -19.21
C LEU A 256 -9.05 8.21 -20.36
N ARG A 257 -8.48 9.13 -21.12
CA ARG A 257 -7.56 8.84 -22.23
C ARG A 257 -6.25 8.25 -21.73
N GLN A 258 -5.77 8.71 -20.59
CA GLN A 258 -4.54 8.21 -20.00
C GLN A 258 -4.71 6.79 -19.40
N ASN A 259 -5.81 6.55 -18.68
CA ASN A 259 -6.03 5.31 -17.93
C ASN A 259 -6.77 4.24 -18.76
N TYR A 260 -7.70 4.66 -19.63
CA TYR A 260 -8.59 3.80 -20.39
C TYR A 260 -8.82 4.34 -21.81
N PRO A 261 -7.78 4.46 -22.66
CA PRO A 261 -7.86 5.12 -23.97
C PRO A 261 -8.94 4.52 -24.88
N GLN A 262 -9.19 3.22 -24.79
CA GLN A 262 -10.20 2.51 -25.57
C GLN A 262 -11.65 2.88 -25.20
N LEU A 263 -11.86 3.49 -24.03
CA LEU A 263 -13.19 3.86 -23.53
C LEU A 263 -13.63 5.27 -23.96
N VAL A 264 -12.66 6.13 -24.34
CA VAL A 264 -12.91 7.55 -24.63
C VAL A 264 -13.97 7.71 -25.71
N ALA A 265 -13.79 7.04 -26.86
CA ALA A 265 -14.70 7.15 -28.01
C ALA A 265 -16.13 6.68 -27.68
N GLY A 266 -16.28 5.68 -26.82
CA GLY A 266 -17.56 5.14 -26.38
C GLY A 266 -18.27 6.06 -25.40
N PHE A 267 -17.61 6.35 -24.27
CA PHE A 267 -18.25 7.09 -23.18
C PHE A 267 -18.40 8.59 -23.43
N MET A 268 -17.52 9.18 -24.26
CA MET A 268 -17.66 10.58 -24.66
C MET A 268 -18.63 10.79 -25.80
N ASN A 269 -19.17 9.71 -26.41
CA ASN A 269 -20.19 9.81 -27.43
C ASN A 269 -21.57 10.07 -26.80
N PRO A 270 -22.28 11.16 -27.16
CA PRO A 270 -23.61 11.47 -26.63
C PRO A 270 -24.67 10.36 -26.86
N GLN A 271 -24.51 9.53 -27.90
CA GLN A 271 -25.43 8.41 -28.16
C GLN A 271 -25.32 7.26 -27.13
N PHE A 272 -24.25 7.21 -26.36
CA PHE A 272 -24.17 6.30 -25.23
C PHE A 272 -24.76 6.99 -24.00
N GLU A 273 -26.05 6.79 -23.78
CA GLU A 273 -26.80 7.51 -22.75
C GLU A 273 -26.33 7.26 -21.32
N VAL A 274 -26.49 8.25 -20.44
CA VAL A 274 -26.26 8.10 -18.99
C VAL A 274 -27.21 7.03 -18.44
N GLY A 275 -26.69 6.18 -17.57
CA GLY A 275 -27.37 5.01 -17.03
C GLY A 275 -27.12 3.72 -17.83
N ARG A 276 -26.64 3.82 -19.07
CA ARG A 276 -26.38 2.68 -19.93
C ARG A 276 -25.18 1.85 -19.44
N ILE A 277 -25.29 0.53 -19.65
CA ILE A 277 -24.30 -0.45 -19.25
C ILE A 277 -23.62 -1.02 -20.50
N THR A 278 -22.32 -1.25 -20.47
CA THR A 278 -21.57 -1.89 -21.56
C THR A 278 -21.71 -3.41 -21.50
N ASN A 279 -21.39 -4.08 -22.60
CA ASN A 279 -20.97 -5.47 -22.54
C ASN A 279 -19.63 -5.56 -21.77
N MET A 280 -19.16 -6.78 -21.51
CA MET A 280 -17.84 -6.97 -20.91
C MET A 280 -16.74 -6.42 -21.84
N VAL A 281 -15.91 -5.54 -21.32
CA VAL A 281 -14.78 -4.92 -22.02
C VAL A 281 -13.50 -5.47 -21.42
N PRO A 282 -12.63 -6.16 -22.19
CA PRO A 282 -11.36 -6.66 -21.68
C PRO A 282 -10.35 -5.52 -21.55
N ILE A 283 -9.73 -5.40 -20.36
CA ILE A 283 -8.70 -4.40 -20.06
C ILE A 283 -7.65 -5.06 -19.18
N ASN A 284 -6.39 -5.08 -19.63
CA ASN A 284 -5.26 -5.62 -18.89
C ASN A 284 -5.50 -7.04 -18.32
N GLY A 285 -6.12 -7.91 -19.11
CA GLY A 285 -6.41 -9.30 -18.72
C GLY A 285 -7.64 -9.48 -17.85
N LYS A 286 -8.34 -8.41 -17.46
CA LYS A 286 -9.57 -8.44 -16.68
C LYS A 286 -10.78 -8.05 -17.53
N GLY A 287 -11.95 -8.56 -17.16
CA GLY A 287 -13.22 -8.19 -17.77
C GLY A 287 -13.90 -7.08 -16.98
N TYR A 288 -14.33 -6.01 -17.65
CA TYR A 288 -15.04 -4.88 -17.05
C TYR A 288 -16.43 -4.75 -17.64
N ILE A 289 -17.45 -4.64 -16.80
CA ILE A 289 -18.79 -4.24 -17.19
C ILE A 289 -19.02 -2.86 -16.60
N PHE A 290 -19.02 -1.82 -17.46
CA PHE A 290 -19.14 -0.44 -17.02
C PHE A 290 -20.58 0.04 -17.05
N LYS A 291 -20.92 0.96 -16.13
CA LYS A 291 -22.12 1.78 -16.17
C LYS A 291 -21.70 3.25 -16.25
N LEU A 292 -22.24 3.99 -17.22
CA LEU A 292 -22.09 5.43 -17.28
C LEU A 292 -23.05 6.07 -16.27
N GLN A 293 -22.50 6.68 -15.21
CA GLN A 293 -23.30 7.33 -14.16
C GLN A 293 -23.58 8.81 -14.48
N GLU A 294 -22.61 9.48 -15.08
CA GLU A 294 -22.68 10.89 -15.42
C GLU A 294 -21.81 11.21 -16.64
N ARG A 295 -22.20 12.21 -17.42
CA ARG A 295 -21.37 12.81 -18.48
C ARG A 295 -21.44 14.31 -18.40
N VAL A 296 -20.27 14.93 -18.39
CA VAL A 296 -20.09 16.38 -18.54
C VAL A 296 -19.53 16.63 -19.92
N GLU A 297 -20.35 17.23 -20.80
CA GLU A 297 -20.00 17.44 -22.21
C GLU A 297 -19.11 18.64 -22.46
N LYS A 298 -19.15 19.61 -21.55
CA LYS A 298 -18.34 20.84 -21.59
C LYS A 298 -17.81 21.11 -20.20
N GLU A 299 -16.67 21.77 -20.15
CA GLU A 299 -16.14 22.27 -18.90
C GLU A 299 -17.15 23.18 -18.19
N GLU A 300 -17.41 22.91 -16.94
CA GLU A 300 -18.34 23.65 -16.09
C GLU A 300 -17.59 24.29 -14.94
N THR A 301 -17.73 25.59 -14.78
CA THR A 301 -17.25 26.28 -13.58
C THR A 301 -18.30 26.13 -12.50
N LEU A 302 -17.93 25.45 -11.41
CA LEU A 302 -18.78 25.30 -10.24
C LEU A 302 -18.85 26.62 -9.48
N THR A 303 -19.94 26.84 -8.79
CA THR A 303 -20.15 28.00 -7.89
C THR A 303 -20.26 27.55 -6.45
N LEU A 304 -20.23 28.47 -5.52
CA LEU A 304 -20.47 28.14 -4.09
C LEU A 304 -21.86 27.54 -3.85
N ASP A 305 -22.83 27.83 -4.73
CA ASP A 305 -24.18 27.27 -4.64
C ASP A 305 -24.30 25.89 -5.32
N SER A 306 -23.25 25.44 -6.03
CA SER A 306 -23.20 24.10 -6.57
C SER A 306 -23.24 23.08 -5.45
N PRO A 307 -24.00 21.97 -5.60
CA PRO A 307 -24.02 20.90 -4.61
C PRO A 307 -22.57 20.46 -4.28
N ASP A 308 -22.34 20.17 -3.01
CA ASP A 308 -21.06 19.65 -2.47
C ASP A 308 -19.88 20.64 -2.42
N VAL A 309 -19.90 21.80 -3.09
CA VAL A 309 -18.75 22.74 -3.09
C VAL A 309 -18.47 23.26 -1.69
N LYS A 310 -19.46 23.86 -1.01
CA LYS A 310 -19.29 24.33 0.38
C LYS A 310 -18.93 23.20 1.35
N PRO A 311 -19.61 22.04 1.33
CA PRO A 311 -19.24 20.91 2.18
C PRO A 311 -17.82 20.40 1.94
N GLN A 312 -17.35 20.33 0.68
CA GLN A 312 -16.00 19.92 0.33
C GLN A 312 -14.95 20.92 0.86
N ILE A 313 -15.17 22.23 0.66
CA ILE A 313 -14.28 23.27 1.20
C ILE A 313 -14.22 23.19 2.72
N ASN A 314 -15.40 23.11 3.38
CA ASN A 314 -15.48 22.97 4.83
C ASN A 314 -14.66 21.79 5.32
N LYS A 315 -14.90 20.61 4.76
CA LYS A 315 -14.16 19.41 5.11
C LYS A 315 -12.65 19.58 4.89
N LEU A 316 -12.24 20.11 3.75
CA LEU A 316 -10.82 20.32 3.42
C LEU A 316 -10.14 21.26 4.43
N LEU A 317 -10.77 22.39 4.76
CA LEU A 317 -10.21 23.36 5.69
C LEU A 317 -10.12 22.80 7.11
N VAL A 318 -11.15 22.05 7.55
CA VAL A 318 -11.13 21.37 8.86
C VAL A 318 -10.05 20.29 8.89
N ASP A 319 -9.96 19.45 7.86
CA ASP A 319 -8.96 18.38 7.79
C ASP A 319 -7.53 18.96 7.79
N ASN A 320 -7.27 20.03 7.03
CA ASN A 320 -5.98 20.72 7.02
C ASN A 320 -5.62 21.29 8.41
N ARG A 321 -6.60 21.89 9.12
CA ARG A 321 -6.40 22.37 10.50
C ARG A 321 -6.07 21.22 11.45
N LYS A 322 -6.81 20.10 11.34
CA LYS A 322 -6.55 18.90 12.14
C LYS A 322 -5.16 18.34 11.91
N GLN A 323 -4.75 18.21 10.64
CA GLN A 323 -3.43 17.73 10.29
C GLN A 323 -2.32 18.64 10.84
N LEU A 324 -2.46 19.95 10.66
CA LEU A 324 -1.49 20.92 11.17
C LEU A 324 -1.40 20.86 12.69
N LEU A 325 -2.52 20.80 13.38
CA LEU A 325 -2.55 20.74 14.85
C LEU A 325 -1.95 19.44 15.38
N ALA A 326 -2.28 18.30 14.76
CA ALA A 326 -1.72 17.01 15.12
C ALA A 326 -0.19 16.96 14.89
N ALA A 327 0.28 17.45 13.72
CA ALA A 327 1.71 17.53 13.42
C ALA A 327 2.45 18.47 14.38
N SER A 328 1.86 19.61 14.73
CA SER A 328 2.43 20.56 15.69
C SER A 328 2.53 19.94 17.09
N TYR A 329 1.47 19.24 17.51
CA TYR A 329 1.48 18.52 18.80
C TYR A 329 2.56 17.43 18.83
N GLN A 330 2.66 16.63 17.75
CA GLN A 330 3.71 15.62 17.61
C GLN A 330 5.11 16.24 17.71
N ALA A 331 5.35 17.35 17.00
CA ALA A 331 6.65 18.06 17.05
C ALA A 331 6.99 18.52 18.46
N ILE A 332 6.02 19.08 19.21
CA ILE A 332 6.22 19.46 20.61
C ILE A 332 6.52 18.21 21.46
N ALA A 333 5.74 17.15 21.28
CA ALA A 333 5.93 15.91 22.04
C ALA A 333 7.32 15.30 21.81
N MET A 334 7.80 15.31 20.56
CA MET A 334 9.14 14.84 20.19
C MET A 334 10.25 15.69 20.82
N ASN A 335 10.10 17.01 20.84
CA ASN A 335 11.08 17.92 21.46
C ASN A 335 11.14 17.79 22.99
N GLU A 336 10.05 17.43 23.65
CA GLU A 336 9.98 17.22 25.10
C GLU A 336 10.48 15.83 25.53
N ALA A 337 10.53 14.86 24.60
CA ALA A 337 10.93 13.51 24.90
C ALA A 337 12.46 13.38 24.97
N ARG A 338 12.93 12.63 25.98
CA ARG A 338 14.34 12.21 26.03
C ARG A 338 14.50 10.98 25.14
N ILE A 339 15.15 11.16 23.98
CA ILE A 339 15.34 10.11 22.99
C ILE A 339 16.84 9.77 22.91
N GLU A 340 17.17 8.48 23.02
CA GLU A 340 18.51 7.96 22.80
C GLU A 340 18.43 6.93 21.66
N ASN A 341 19.06 7.22 20.50
CA ASN A 341 19.04 6.34 19.33
C ASN A 341 20.38 5.59 19.22
N PHE A 342 20.43 4.39 19.76
CA PHE A 342 21.63 3.55 19.77
C PHE A 342 21.94 2.96 18.40
N LEU A 343 20.92 2.62 17.62
CA LEU A 343 21.10 2.11 16.25
C LEU A 343 21.74 3.16 15.33
N ALA A 344 21.27 4.40 15.39
CA ALA A 344 21.89 5.49 14.61
C ALA A 344 23.35 5.70 15.02
N LYS A 345 23.64 5.66 16.33
CA LYS A 345 25.01 5.76 16.82
C LYS A 345 25.87 4.61 16.28
N LYS A 346 25.39 3.38 16.28
CA LYS A 346 26.10 2.20 15.76
C LYS A 346 26.42 2.35 14.27
N VAL A 347 25.49 2.90 13.48
CA VAL A 347 25.70 3.18 12.05
C VAL A 347 26.79 4.24 11.84
N VAL A 348 26.79 5.31 12.64
CA VAL A 348 27.82 6.36 12.57
C VAL A 348 29.19 5.86 12.99
N ASP A 349 29.24 5.02 14.03
CA ASP A 349 30.49 4.47 14.57
C ASP A 349 31.12 3.43 13.60
N ASN A 350 30.31 2.78 12.73
CA ASN A 350 30.74 1.69 11.84
C ASN A 350 30.38 1.97 10.34
N PRO A 351 30.81 3.08 9.75
CA PRO A 351 30.39 3.46 8.39
C PRO A 351 30.87 2.49 7.30
N ASN A 352 31.93 1.74 7.56
CA ASN A 352 32.53 0.80 6.59
C ASN A 352 31.80 -0.56 6.51
N GLU A 353 30.86 -0.83 7.41
CA GLU A 353 30.02 -2.04 7.39
C GLU A 353 28.82 -1.90 6.43
N LEU A 354 28.63 -0.73 5.81
CA LEU A 354 27.50 -0.41 4.95
C LEU A 354 27.79 -0.75 3.47
N SER A 355 27.86 -2.04 3.15
CA SER A 355 28.01 -2.49 1.75
C SER A 355 26.74 -2.22 0.96
N GLY A 356 26.89 -1.60 -0.24
CA GLY A 356 25.80 -1.43 -1.21
C GLY A 356 25.59 -2.65 -2.12
N ALA A 357 26.41 -3.70 -2.00
CA ALA A 357 26.26 -4.92 -2.78
C ALA A 357 25.08 -5.74 -2.25
N ARG A 358 24.13 -6.08 -3.12
CA ARG A 358 23.03 -6.98 -2.76
C ARG A 358 23.53 -8.43 -2.71
N PRO A 359 22.95 -9.26 -1.82
CA PRO A 359 23.23 -10.70 -1.83
C PRO A 359 22.97 -11.31 -3.21
N ALA A 360 23.83 -12.21 -3.65
CA ALA A 360 23.60 -12.93 -4.88
C ALA A 360 22.32 -13.78 -4.77
N PRO A 361 21.51 -13.88 -5.83
CA PRO A 361 20.37 -14.77 -5.82
C PRO A 361 20.85 -16.20 -5.54
N VAL A 362 20.21 -16.87 -4.58
CA VAL A 362 20.50 -18.28 -4.28
C VAL A 362 20.19 -19.06 -5.53
N ALA A 363 21.24 -19.61 -6.18
CA ALA A 363 21.06 -20.46 -7.33
C ALA A 363 20.24 -21.69 -6.89
N THR A 364 19.06 -21.85 -7.44
CA THR A 364 18.30 -23.10 -7.33
C THR A 364 19.18 -24.21 -7.90
N PRO A 365 19.39 -25.32 -7.19
CA PRO A 365 20.15 -26.43 -7.75
C PRO A 365 19.42 -26.94 -8.98
N THR A 366 19.98 -26.67 -10.14
CA THR A 366 19.54 -27.26 -11.40
C THR A 366 19.92 -28.73 -11.30
N THR A 367 18.97 -29.61 -11.05
CA THR A 367 19.12 -31.05 -11.26
C THR A 367 19.26 -31.30 -12.77
N SER A 368 20.50 -31.36 -13.25
CA SER A 368 20.79 -31.88 -14.54
C SER A 368 20.58 -33.40 -14.50
N PRO A 369 19.85 -33.99 -15.42
CA PRO A 369 19.80 -35.43 -15.55
C PRO A 369 21.18 -35.91 -16.05
N SER A 370 21.82 -36.75 -15.26
CA SER A 370 23.01 -37.52 -15.66
C SER A 370 22.62 -38.45 -16.78
N THR A 371 23.16 -38.18 -17.97
CA THR A 371 23.21 -39.17 -19.07
C THR A 371 24.60 -39.72 -19.10
N GLU A 372 24.74 -40.96 -18.64
CA GLU A 372 25.90 -41.81 -18.94
C GLU A 372 25.99 -42.07 -20.44
N SER A 373 27.14 -41.84 -21.03
CA SER A 373 27.66 -42.65 -22.14
C SER A 373 29.15 -42.42 -22.36
N ASN A 374 29.84 -43.34 -21.95
CA ASN A 374 30.93 -44.18 -22.47
C ASN A 374 31.78 -43.64 -23.62
N SER A 375 33.08 -43.62 -23.28
CA SER A 375 34.31 -43.97 -24.07
C SER A 375 34.52 -43.41 -25.47
N GLY A 376 35.71 -42.86 -25.61
CA GLY A 376 36.42 -42.76 -26.90
C GLY A 376 37.57 -41.78 -26.87
N SER A 377 38.76 -42.34 -26.70
CA SER A 377 40.11 -41.75 -26.91
C SER A 377 40.23 -41.00 -28.24
N VAL A 378 41.04 -39.99 -28.34
CA VAL A 378 42.38 -39.85 -28.94
C VAL A 378 42.70 -38.39 -29.31
N SER A 379 43.82 -37.97 -28.76
CA SER A 379 44.96 -37.21 -29.34
C SER A 379 44.75 -35.98 -30.24
N ASN A 380 45.40 -34.96 -29.79
CA ASN A 380 46.47 -34.15 -30.37
C ASN A 380 46.22 -33.00 -31.33
N LEU A 381 46.95 -32.00 -30.99
CA LEU A 381 47.74 -31.00 -31.76
C LEU A 381 47.13 -29.62 -31.92
N SER A 382 47.70 -28.70 -31.13
CA SER A 382 48.74 -27.73 -31.57
C SER A 382 48.27 -26.52 -32.38
N GLY A 383 48.64 -25.40 -31.90
CA GLY A 383 49.06 -24.25 -32.72
C GLY A 383 48.19 -23.02 -32.63
N GLY A 384 48.66 -22.07 -31.93
CA GLY A 384 49.39 -20.93 -32.44
C GLY A 384 48.51 -19.69 -32.54
N ASN A 385 48.74 -18.84 -31.65
CA ASN A 385 49.46 -17.56 -31.74
C ASN A 385 48.72 -16.35 -32.34
N SER A 386 48.74 -15.36 -31.52
CA SER A 386 49.08 -13.93 -31.71
C SER A 386 48.12 -12.97 -32.39
N ASN A 387 47.87 -12.01 -31.66
CA ASN A 387 48.29 -10.59 -31.74
C ASN A 387 47.29 -9.56 -32.21
N LEU A 388 47.21 -8.60 -31.34
CA LEU A 388 47.50 -7.16 -31.50
C LEU A 388 46.45 -6.27 -32.14
N ALA A 389 46.11 -5.34 -31.36
CA ALA A 389 46.34 -3.89 -31.33
C ALA A 389 45.14 -3.06 -31.76
N ALA A 390 44.64 -2.27 -30.85
CA ALA A 390 44.92 -0.84 -30.67
C ALA A 390 44.45 0.07 -31.81
N ASN A 391 43.61 0.99 -31.52
CA ASN A 391 43.78 2.45 -31.61
C ASN A 391 42.38 3.12 -31.62
N SER A 392 42.09 3.93 -30.72
CA SER A 392 42.37 5.35 -30.46
C SER A 392 41.61 6.36 -31.31
N SER A 393 41.08 7.30 -30.60
CA SER A 393 40.88 8.75 -30.91
C SER A 393 39.64 9.08 -31.73
N ALA A 394 38.88 10.03 -31.40
CA ALA A 394 38.92 11.27 -30.69
C ALA A 394 37.84 12.21 -31.29
N THR A 395 37.25 13.01 -30.43
CA THR A 395 36.87 14.41 -30.61
C THR A 395 35.89 14.79 -31.73
N THR A 396 34.78 15.38 -31.44
CA THR A 396 34.57 16.86 -31.36
C THR A 396 33.11 17.23 -31.08
N LYS A 397 32.90 18.12 -30.14
CA LYS A 397 31.86 19.14 -30.03
C LYS A 397 32.22 20.29 -30.97
N PRO A 398 31.38 21.32 -31.27
CA PRO A 398 30.11 21.78 -30.72
C PRO A 398 29.11 22.32 -31.78
N ALA A 399 27.86 22.53 -31.39
CA ALA A 399 27.16 23.80 -31.48
C ALA A 399 25.80 23.66 -30.74
#